data_74cce18cf63b47fa370a171fe3f4461f
#
_entry.id   74cce18cf63b47fa370a171fe3f4461f
#
_cell.length_a   1.000
_cell.length_b   1.000
_cell.length_c   1.000
_cell.angle_alpha   90.00
_cell.angle_beta   90.00
_cell.angle_gamma   90.00
#
_symmetry.space_group_name_H-M   'P 1'
#
loop_
_entity.id
_entity.type
_entity.pdbx_description
1 polymer ?
#
loop_
_entity_poly.entity_id
_entity_poly.type
_entity_poly.pdbx_seq_one_letter_code
_entity_poly.pdbx_strand_id
1 'polypeptide(L)'
;MKTLTYLLASTGLVLSLGSAAFAQENATVAFLMPDQASTRYEQHDYPGFKAEMEKLCSGCTVIYQNANADVALQQQQFNSVIAQGAKVIVLDPVDSAAAAALVEIAQSQDVKVIAYDRPIPDKPADYYVSFDNQGIGKAIAQSLVDHLKAKGVADGAGVLEINGSPTDAAAGLIRDGIHEALSASPYKTLAEFDTPDWAPPKAQEWTAGQITRFGDEIKGIVAANDGTGGGAIAALKAAGVKEMPPVTGNDATIAALQLIISGDQYNTISKPSEIVAAAAANAAVKLLKGEKPEATHTLYDTPSQLFVPAVVTAENIKAEIFDKGINKPEEVCTGEYADGCRKLGIMQ
;
A
#
# COMPACT_ATOMS: atom_id res chain seq x y z
N MET A 1 -57.81 -8.24 -68.98
CA MET A 1 -57.47 -8.39 -67.54
C MET A 1 -55.98 -8.52 -67.46
N LYS A 2 -55.26 -7.47 -66.98
CA LYS A 2 -53.81 -7.43 -66.81
C LYS A 2 -53.52 -7.38 -65.32
N THR A 3 -52.97 -8.44 -64.77
CA THR A 3 -52.50 -8.54 -63.39
C THR A 3 -51.13 -7.88 -63.23
N LEU A 4 -51.06 -6.91 -62.37
CA LEU A 4 -49.84 -6.15 -62.03
C LEU A 4 -49.23 -6.76 -60.78
N THR A 5 -48.01 -7.33 -60.87
CA THR A 5 -47.25 -7.92 -59.76
C THR A 5 -46.33 -6.84 -59.17
N TYR A 6 -46.51 -6.49 -57.89
CA TYR A 6 -45.61 -5.61 -57.15
C TYR A 6 -44.45 -6.43 -56.52
N LEU A 7 -43.21 -6.11 -56.90
CA LEU A 7 -41.99 -6.54 -56.20
C LEU A 7 -41.73 -5.62 -55.03
N LEU A 8 -41.78 -6.15 -53.83
CA LEU A 8 -41.28 -5.48 -52.61
C LEU A 8 -39.77 -5.74 -52.47
N ALA A 9 -38.99 -4.69 -52.64
CA ALA A 9 -37.55 -4.67 -52.32
C ALA A 9 -37.37 -4.44 -50.82
N SER A 10 -36.92 -5.46 -50.08
CA SER A 10 -36.51 -5.34 -48.67
C SER A 10 -35.08 -4.83 -48.60
N THR A 11 -34.87 -3.55 -48.27
CA THR A 11 -33.58 -2.96 -47.94
C THR A 11 -33.18 -3.41 -46.52
N GLY A 12 -32.26 -4.36 -46.41
CA GLY A 12 -31.65 -4.76 -45.14
C GLY A 12 -30.77 -3.63 -44.58
N LEU A 13 -31.12 -3.16 -43.40
CA LEU A 13 -30.32 -2.21 -42.62
C LEU A 13 -29.18 -3.00 -41.99
N VAL A 14 -27.97 -2.85 -42.53
CA VAL A 14 -26.72 -3.36 -41.90
C VAL A 14 -26.36 -2.34 -40.83
N LEU A 15 -26.69 -2.64 -39.56
CA LEU A 15 -26.18 -1.89 -38.42
C LEU A 15 -24.69 -2.19 -38.26
N SER A 16 -23.89 -1.17 -38.38
CA SER A 16 -22.45 -1.15 -38.18
C SER A 16 -22.10 -1.42 -36.68
N LEU A 17 -21.69 -2.63 -36.35
CA LEU A 17 -21.08 -3.04 -35.09
C LEU A 17 -19.56 -2.70 -35.06
N GLY A 18 -19.19 -1.51 -35.55
CA GLY A 18 -17.78 -1.13 -35.73
C GLY A 18 -17.22 -0.09 -34.77
N SER A 19 -18.03 0.44 -33.82
CA SER A 19 -17.60 1.62 -33.06
C SER A 19 -17.03 1.35 -31.67
N ALA A 20 -17.10 0.14 -31.14
CA ALA A 20 -16.65 -0.16 -29.78
C ALA A 20 -15.13 -0.40 -29.66
N ALA A 21 -14.45 -0.85 -30.72
CA ALA A 21 -13.04 -1.19 -30.67
C ALA A 21 -12.09 0.03 -30.72
N PHE A 22 -12.51 1.12 -31.38
CA PHE A 22 -11.64 2.32 -31.53
C PHE A 22 -11.65 3.29 -30.34
N ALA A 23 -12.65 3.23 -29.46
CA ALA A 23 -12.73 4.11 -28.28
C ALA A 23 -11.74 3.70 -27.16
N GLN A 24 -11.10 2.56 -27.29
CA GLN A 24 -10.34 1.91 -26.25
C GLN A 24 -8.82 2.15 -26.33
N GLU A 25 -8.31 2.51 -27.52
CA GLU A 25 -6.89 2.77 -27.73
C GLU A 25 -6.42 4.14 -27.21
N ASN A 26 -7.32 5.04 -26.83
CA ASN A 26 -7.03 6.42 -26.39
C ASN A 26 -7.79 6.81 -25.13
N ALA A 27 -8.01 5.87 -24.21
CA ALA A 27 -8.75 6.14 -22.97
C ALA A 27 -7.87 6.91 -21.95
N THR A 28 -8.53 7.73 -21.12
CA THR A 28 -7.88 8.37 -19.99
C THR A 28 -8.09 7.54 -18.73
N VAL A 29 -6.99 7.25 -18.02
CA VAL A 29 -6.95 6.57 -16.73
C VAL A 29 -6.29 7.50 -15.72
N ALA A 30 -6.89 7.67 -14.55
CA ALA A 30 -6.29 8.46 -13.48
C ALA A 30 -5.68 7.56 -12.41
N PHE A 31 -4.56 8.01 -11.81
CA PHE A 31 -3.89 7.38 -10.68
C PHE A 31 -3.73 8.43 -9.58
N LEU A 32 -4.59 8.33 -8.54
CA LEU A 32 -4.72 9.34 -7.48
C LEU A 32 -4.19 8.80 -6.16
N MET A 33 -3.13 9.44 -5.65
CA MET A 33 -2.42 9.04 -4.44
C MET A 33 -2.78 9.93 -3.24
N PRO A 34 -2.70 9.38 -2.00
CA PRO A 34 -3.22 10.07 -0.83
C PRO A 34 -2.24 11.08 -0.25
N ASP A 35 -0.96 10.75 -0.16
CA ASP A 35 0.03 11.55 0.57
C ASP A 35 1.45 11.31 0.06
N GLN A 36 2.42 12.03 0.64
CA GLN A 36 3.85 11.89 0.36
C GLN A 36 4.63 11.31 1.56
N ALA A 37 3.96 10.97 2.65
CA ALA A 37 4.61 10.39 3.83
C ALA A 37 5.16 8.99 3.52
N SER A 38 4.42 8.23 2.71
CA SER A 38 4.87 6.95 2.15
C SER A 38 5.61 7.18 0.84
N THR A 39 6.94 7.31 0.92
CA THR A 39 7.80 7.67 -0.24
C THR A 39 7.69 6.69 -1.42
N ARG A 40 7.26 5.44 -1.18
CA ARG A 40 7.08 4.42 -2.22
C ARG A 40 6.09 4.84 -3.31
N TYR A 41 5.09 5.67 -2.99
CA TYR A 41 4.09 6.13 -3.96
C TYR A 41 4.72 6.83 -5.16
N GLU A 42 5.72 7.67 -4.90
CA GLU A 42 6.46 8.41 -5.94
C GLU A 42 7.61 7.58 -6.55
N GLN A 43 8.25 6.73 -5.74
CA GLN A 43 9.45 6.00 -6.16
C GLN A 43 9.13 4.72 -6.93
N HIS A 44 8.01 4.04 -6.62
CA HIS A 44 7.70 2.71 -7.11
C HIS A 44 6.29 2.59 -7.69
N ASP A 45 5.24 2.99 -6.94
CA ASP A 45 3.85 2.73 -7.33
C ASP A 45 3.48 3.45 -8.63
N TYR A 46 3.64 4.77 -8.71
CA TYR A 46 3.31 5.51 -9.92
C TYR A 46 4.21 5.15 -11.11
N PRO A 47 5.54 5.09 -10.97
CA PRO A 47 6.41 4.65 -12.06
C PRO A 47 6.07 3.25 -12.57
N GLY A 48 5.78 2.30 -11.67
CA GLY A 48 5.38 0.94 -12.02
C GLY A 48 4.04 0.90 -12.75
N PHE A 49 3.04 1.62 -12.25
CA PHE A 49 1.74 1.74 -12.91
C PHE A 49 1.85 2.32 -14.31
N LYS A 50 2.57 3.43 -14.44
CA LYS A 50 2.77 4.10 -15.72
C LYS A 50 3.47 3.21 -16.74
N ALA A 51 4.57 2.56 -16.33
CA ALA A 51 5.32 1.68 -17.19
C ALA A 51 4.49 0.48 -17.69
N GLU A 52 3.63 -0.09 -16.84
CA GLU A 52 2.76 -1.18 -17.23
C GLU A 52 1.61 -0.71 -18.12
N MET A 53 1.01 0.46 -17.84
CA MET A 53 0.01 1.07 -18.73
C MET A 53 0.56 1.34 -20.12
N GLU A 54 1.80 1.83 -20.25
CA GLU A 54 2.47 2.05 -21.55
C GLU A 54 2.62 0.76 -22.37
N LYS A 55 2.84 -0.38 -21.70
CA LYS A 55 2.92 -1.70 -22.36
C LYS A 55 1.54 -2.20 -22.80
N LEU A 56 0.53 -2.05 -21.93
CA LEU A 56 -0.79 -2.65 -22.10
C LEU A 56 -1.73 -1.80 -22.97
N CYS A 57 -1.55 -0.48 -22.95
CA CYS A 57 -2.36 0.51 -23.66
C CYS A 57 -1.52 1.74 -24.05
N SER A 58 -0.69 1.61 -25.07
CA SER A 58 0.25 2.66 -25.51
C SER A 58 -0.43 3.98 -25.94
N GLY A 59 -1.72 3.95 -26.31
CA GLY A 59 -2.51 5.12 -26.64
C GLY A 59 -3.26 5.71 -25.45
N CYS A 60 -3.26 5.07 -24.27
CA CYS A 60 -3.95 5.57 -23.10
C CYS A 60 -3.17 6.74 -22.46
N THR A 61 -3.92 7.73 -21.98
CA THR A 61 -3.37 8.82 -21.18
C THR A 61 -3.48 8.49 -19.71
N VAL A 62 -2.37 8.58 -18.97
CA VAL A 62 -2.34 8.42 -17.52
C VAL A 62 -2.24 9.80 -16.86
N ILE A 63 -3.24 10.16 -16.04
CA ILE A 63 -3.23 11.38 -15.22
C ILE A 63 -2.83 10.98 -13.80
N TYR A 64 -1.74 11.57 -13.30
CA TYR A 64 -1.28 11.37 -11.92
C TYR A 64 -1.57 12.61 -11.07
N GLN A 65 -2.06 12.41 -9.86
CA GLN A 65 -2.19 13.47 -8.85
C GLN A 65 -1.99 12.89 -7.45
N ASN A 66 -1.48 13.72 -6.53
CA ASN A 66 -1.29 13.40 -5.13
C ASN A 66 -2.01 14.44 -4.28
N ALA A 67 -2.79 13.99 -3.31
CA ALA A 67 -3.63 14.85 -2.48
C ALA A 67 -2.88 15.46 -1.28
N ASN A 68 -1.65 15.05 -1.03
CA ASN A 68 -0.82 15.56 0.07
C ASN A 68 -1.55 15.53 1.44
N ALA A 69 -2.25 14.43 1.72
CA ALA A 69 -3.07 14.18 2.90
C ALA A 69 -4.29 15.14 3.08
N ASP A 70 -4.71 15.82 2.00
CA ASP A 70 -5.88 16.70 2.03
C ASP A 70 -7.08 16.02 1.34
N VAL A 71 -8.10 15.65 2.12
CA VAL A 71 -9.34 15.00 1.67
C VAL A 71 -10.10 15.88 0.67
N ALA A 72 -10.17 17.21 0.92
CA ALA A 72 -10.87 18.12 0.03
C ALA A 72 -10.13 18.28 -1.31
N LEU A 73 -8.82 18.32 -1.28
CA LEU A 73 -7.99 18.31 -2.49
C LEU A 73 -8.20 17.03 -3.28
N GLN A 74 -8.20 15.85 -2.62
CA GLN A 74 -8.44 14.58 -3.32
C GLN A 74 -9.81 14.56 -3.99
N GLN A 75 -10.85 15.07 -3.33
CA GLN A 75 -12.19 15.20 -3.93
C GLN A 75 -12.19 16.12 -5.17
N GLN A 76 -11.48 17.26 -5.11
CA GLN A 76 -11.33 18.16 -6.26
C GLN A 76 -10.59 17.48 -7.41
N GLN A 77 -9.50 16.78 -7.11
CA GLN A 77 -8.73 16.02 -8.08
C GLN A 77 -9.59 14.93 -8.74
N PHE A 78 -10.35 14.19 -7.95
CA PHE A 78 -11.24 13.14 -8.43
C PHE A 78 -12.29 13.69 -9.41
N ASN A 79 -12.98 14.77 -9.05
CA ASN A 79 -13.95 15.44 -9.93
C ASN A 79 -13.29 15.99 -11.20
N SER A 80 -12.08 16.53 -11.06
CA SER A 80 -11.32 17.08 -12.19
C SER A 80 -10.96 16.01 -13.22
N VAL A 81 -10.51 14.81 -12.79
CA VAL A 81 -10.15 13.76 -13.74
C VAL A 81 -11.38 13.16 -14.44
N ILE A 82 -12.54 13.11 -13.77
CA ILE A 82 -13.80 12.74 -14.39
C ILE A 82 -14.15 13.77 -15.49
N ALA A 83 -14.07 15.07 -15.17
CA ALA A 83 -14.33 16.13 -16.15
C ALA A 83 -13.35 16.11 -17.35
N GLN A 84 -12.13 15.60 -17.16
CA GLN A 84 -11.15 15.37 -18.20
C GLN A 84 -11.38 14.07 -18.99
N GLY A 85 -12.45 13.34 -18.69
CA GLY A 85 -12.87 12.15 -19.43
C GLY A 85 -12.24 10.84 -18.97
N ALA A 86 -11.71 10.77 -17.75
CA ALA A 86 -11.23 9.54 -17.18
C ALA A 86 -12.32 8.46 -17.21
N LYS A 87 -11.97 7.26 -17.66
CA LYS A 87 -12.85 6.09 -17.72
C LYS A 87 -12.61 5.12 -16.59
N VAL A 88 -11.40 5.11 -16.06
CA VAL A 88 -10.99 4.35 -14.88
C VAL A 88 -10.20 5.26 -13.96
N ILE A 89 -10.49 5.22 -12.68
CA ILE A 89 -9.76 5.91 -11.63
C ILE A 89 -9.19 4.87 -10.68
N VAL A 90 -7.88 4.81 -10.57
CA VAL A 90 -7.16 4.07 -9.53
C VAL A 90 -6.99 5.04 -8.37
N LEU A 91 -7.66 4.74 -7.27
CA LEU A 91 -7.77 5.62 -6.10
C LEU A 91 -7.14 4.97 -4.88
N ASP A 92 -6.10 5.59 -4.37
CA ASP A 92 -5.61 5.34 -3.00
C ASP A 92 -6.19 6.46 -2.10
N PRO A 93 -7.19 6.18 -1.27
CA PRO A 93 -7.93 7.23 -0.58
C PRO A 93 -7.13 7.86 0.57
N VAL A 94 -7.22 9.18 0.73
CA VAL A 94 -6.75 9.88 1.94
C VAL A 94 -7.57 9.43 3.15
N ASP A 95 -8.88 9.31 2.96
CA ASP A 95 -9.84 8.83 3.95
C ASP A 95 -10.72 7.76 3.31
N SER A 96 -10.59 6.52 3.82
CA SER A 96 -11.26 5.35 3.25
C SER A 96 -12.79 5.43 3.36
N ALA A 97 -13.33 6.02 4.42
CA ALA A 97 -14.77 6.20 4.60
C ALA A 97 -15.31 7.31 3.69
N ALA A 98 -14.62 8.46 3.63
CA ALA A 98 -15.02 9.56 2.74
C ALA A 98 -14.99 9.16 1.26
N ALA A 99 -14.11 8.24 0.87
CA ALA A 99 -13.99 7.74 -0.49
C ALA A 99 -15.26 7.02 -1.01
N ALA A 100 -16.13 6.54 -0.13
CA ALA A 100 -17.41 5.93 -0.52
C ALA A 100 -18.24 6.89 -1.41
N ALA A 101 -18.28 8.18 -1.07
CA ALA A 101 -18.97 9.19 -1.87
C ALA A 101 -18.32 9.40 -3.25
N LEU A 102 -16.99 9.26 -3.35
CA LEU A 102 -16.26 9.36 -4.62
C LEU A 102 -16.61 8.17 -5.53
N VAL A 103 -16.71 6.96 -4.98
CA VAL A 103 -17.16 5.79 -5.73
C VAL A 103 -18.59 5.98 -6.26
N GLU A 104 -19.51 6.52 -5.46
CA GLU A 104 -20.87 6.82 -5.90
C GLU A 104 -20.91 7.84 -7.07
N ILE A 105 -20.11 8.90 -6.97
CA ILE A 105 -19.97 9.90 -8.03
C ILE A 105 -19.49 9.24 -9.33
N ALA A 106 -18.44 8.43 -9.26
CA ALA A 106 -17.89 7.74 -10.42
C ALA A 106 -18.92 6.79 -11.06
N GLN A 107 -19.57 5.94 -10.24
CA GLN A 107 -20.59 5.00 -10.71
C GLN A 107 -21.76 5.70 -11.39
N SER A 108 -22.19 6.88 -10.90
CA SER A 108 -23.26 7.66 -11.51
C SER A 108 -22.91 8.20 -12.91
N GLN A 109 -21.62 8.24 -13.25
CA GLN A 109 -21.08 8.73 -14.53
C GLN A 109 -20.45 7.63 -15.39
N ASP A 110 -20.70 6.35 -15.05
CA ASP A 110 -20.13 5.18 -15.71
C ASP A 110 -18.59 5.19 -15.76
N VAL A 111 -17.96 5.73 -14.70
CA VAL A 111 -16.53 5.72 -14.47
C VAL A 111 -16.20 4.58 -13.49
N LYS A 112 -15.21 3.75 -13.83
CA LYS A 112 -14.79 2.61 -13.01
C LYS A 112 -13.81 3.07 -11.94
N VAL A 113 -13.89 2.47 -10.75
CA VAL A 113 -12.98 2.76 -9.63
C VAL A 113 -12.26 1.49 -9.21
N ILE A 114 -10.94 1.57 -9.18
CA ILE A 114 -10.06 0.58 -8.57
C ILE A 114 -9.56 1.17 -7.26
N ALA A 115 -9.97 0.61 -6.12
CA ALA A 115 -9.34 0.92 -4.85
C ALA A 115 -7.90 0.36 -4.87
N TYR A 116 -6.93 1.17 -4.52
CA TYR A 116 -5.51 0.84 -4.56
C TYR A 116 -4.93 0.99 -3.16
N ASP A 117 -4.13 0.02 -2.71
CA ASP A 117 -3.49 -0.03 -1.40
C ASP A 117 -4.48 0.05 -0.22
N ARG A 118 -5.23 1.15 -0.07
CA ARG A 118 -6.24 1.36 0.97
C ARG A 118 -7.63 0.96 0.48
N PRO A 119 -8.35 0.04 1.17
CA PRO A 119 -9.68 -0.37 0.75
C PRO A 119 -10.74 0.69 1.09
N ILE A 120 -11.91 0.59 0.43
CA ILE A 120 -13.06 1.47 0.65
C ILE A 120 -14.20 0.62 1.24
N PRO A 121 -14.39 0.59 2.57
CA PRO A 121 -15.31 -0.35 3.21
C PRO A 121 -16.79 -0.04 2.99
N ASP A 122 -17.18 1.25 2.93
CA ASP A 122 -18.58 1.66 2.98
C ASP A 122 -19.27 1.67 1.60
N LYS A 123 -18.50 1.48 0.52
CA LYS A 123 -19.02 1.40 -0.86
C LYS A 123 -18.13 0.51 -1.71
N PRO A 124 -18.64 -0.60 -2.27
CA PRO A 124 -17.87 -1.44 -3.15
C PRO A 124 -17.36 -0.68 -4.38
N ALA A 125 -16.03 -0.70 -4.59
CA ALA A 125 -15.41 -0.30 -5.83
C ALA A 125 -15.58 -1.39 -6.92
N ASP A 126 -15.20 -1.13 -8.17
CA ASP A 126 -15.23 -2.14 -9.22
C ASP A 126 -14.14 -3.21 -9.00
N TYR A 127 -13.03 -2.83 -8.32
CA TYR A 127 -11.94 -3.74 -7.99
C TYR A 127 -11.09 -3.17 -6.84
N TYR A 128 -10.40 -4.05 -6.10
CA TYR A 128 -9.40 -3.66 -5.10
C TYR A 128 -8.10 -4.45 -5.30
N VAL A 129 -6.98 -3.77 -5.20
CA VAL A 129 -5.66 -4.40 -5.30
C VAL A 129 -4.71 -3.87 -4.22
N SER A 130 -4.13 -4.79 -3.46
CA SER A 130 -3.19 -4.50 -2.38
C SER A 130 -2.44 -5.75 -1.95
N PHE A 131 -1.70 -5.64 -0.84
CA PHE A 131 -1.23 -6.79 -0.07
C PHE A 131 -2.29 -7.24 0.95
N ASP A 132 -2.11 -8.45 1.51
CA ASP A 132 -2.89 -8.93 2.66
C ASP A 132 -2.51 -8.13 3.91
N ASN A 133 -3.21 -7.03 4.16
CA ASN A 133 -2.91 -6.12 5.26
C ASN A 133 -3.08 -6.75 6.64
N GLN A 134 -4.08 -7.63 6.85
CA GLN A 134 -4.20 -8.35 8.11
C GLN A 134 -3.04 -9.33 8.29
N GLY A 135 -2.67 -10.05 7.23
CA GLY A 135 -1.49 -10.92 7.20
C GLY A 135 -0.19 -10.15 7.47
N ILE A 136 -0.06 -8.92 6.98
CA ILE A 136 1.07 -8.03 7.28
C ILE A 136 1.16 -7.77 8.77
N GLY A 137 0.08 -7.29 9.41
CA GLY A 137 0.07 -6.98 10.84
C GLY A 137 0.45 -8.20 11.68
N LYS A 138 -0.14 -9.35 11.36
CA LYS A 138 0.19 -10.62 12.01
C LYS A 138 1.66 -11.00 11.86
N ALA A 139 2.22 -10.88 10.64
CA ALA A 139 3.61 -11.22 10.35
C ALA A 139 4.61 -10.29 11.08
N ILE A 140 4.35 -8.99 11.12
CA ILE A 140 5.15 -8.00 11.84
C ILE A 140 5.23 -8.37 13.33
N ALA A 141 4.08 -8.53 13.98
CA ALA A 141 4.01 -8.79 15.41
C ALA A 141 4.52 -10.19 15.77
N GLN A 142 4.16 -11.22 14.99
CA GLN A 142 4.66 -12.59 15.21
C GLN A 142 6.18 -12.67 15.11
N SER A 143 6.78 -11.99 14.11
CA SER A 143 8.23 -11.93 13.96
C SER A 143 8.91 -11.30 15.19
N LEU A 144 8.34 -10.22 15.75
CA LEU A 144 8.84 -9.63 17.00
C LEU A 144 8.68 -10.58 18.19
N VAL A 145 7.53 -11.22 18.34
CA VAL A 145 7.25 -12.19 19.40
C VAL A 145 8.27 -13.34 19.38
N ASP A 146 8.52 -13.89 18.21
CA ASP A 146 9.49 -15.00 18.03
C ASP A 146 10.91 -14.54 18.35
N HIS A 147 11.28 -13.32 17.95
CA HIS A 147 12.59 -12.74 18.29
C HIS A 147 12.76 -12.56 19.81
N LEU A 148 11.78 -11.99 20.50
CA LEU A 148 11.84 -11.78 21.94
C LEU A 148 11.94 -13.13 22.69
N LYS A 149 11.19 -14.15 22.26
CA LYS A 149 11.29 -15.51 22.80
C LYS A 149 12.67 -16.10 22.58
N ALA A 150 13.24 -15.98 21.38
CA ALA A 150 14.58 -16.47 21.05
C ALA A 150 15.68 -15.77 21.89
N LYS A 151 15.46 -14.51 22.27
CA LYS A 151 16.34 -13.76 23.18
C LYS A 151 16.12 -14.06 24.65
N GLY A 152 15.16 -14.91 25.01
CA GLY A 152 14.86 -15.27 26.38
C GLY A 152 14.18 -14.14 27.18
N VAL A 153 13.50 -13.24 26.52
CA VAL A 153 12.72 -12.19 27.21
C VAL A 153 11.57 -12.85 27.98
N ALA A 154 11.44 -12.50 29.26
CA ALA A 154 10.50 -13.14 30.17
C ALA A 154 9.03 -12.90 29.77
N ASP A 155 8.18 -13.87 30.06
CA ASP A 155 6.73 -13.74 29.92
C ASP A 155 6.20 -12.54 30.73
N GLY A 156 5.24 -11.84 30.17
CA GLY A 156 4.68 -10.62 30.77
C GLY A 156 5.48 -9.34 30.50
N ALA A 157 6.60 -9.42 29.77
CA ALA A 157 7.35 -8.26 29.33
C ALA A 157 6.52 -7.33 28.43
N GLY A 158 6.83 -6.04 28.48
CA GLY A 158 6.05 -5.00 27.81
C GLY A 158 6.49 -4.73 26.37
N VAL A 159 5.52 -4.52 25.50
CA VAL A 159 5.72 -4.02 24.14
C VAL A 159 4.88 -2.76 23.92
N LEU A 160 5.36 -1.85 23.09
CA LEU A 160 4.56 -0.72 22.58
C LEU A 160 3.97 -1.10 21.22
N GLU A 161 2.81 -0.53 20.91
CA GLU A 161 2.14 -0.70 19.61
C GLU A 161 1.91 0.67 18.97
N ILE A 162 2.41 0.85 17.75
CA ILE A 162 2.31 2.09 16.97
C ILE A 162 1.65 1.74 15.64
N ASN A 163 0.35 2.02 15.57
CA ASN A 163 -0.50 1.76 14.43
C ASN A 163 -0.41 2.87 13.38
N GLY A 164 -1.09 2.66 12.26
CA GLY A 164 -1.23 3.62 11.18
C GLY A 164 -2.29 4.67 11.40
N SER A 165 -2.68 5.35 10.32
CA SER A 165 -3.69 6.40 10.35
C SER A 165 -5.09 5.83 10.63
N PRO A 166 -5.86 6.42 11.56
CA PRO A 166 -7.23 5.98 11.84
C PRO A 166 -8.21 6.22 10.67
N THR A 167 -7.84 7.04 9.68
CA THR A 167 -8.66 7.28 8.48
C THR A 167 -8.34 6.31 7.33
N ASP A 168 -7.37 5.43 7.53
CA ASP A 168 -6.94 4.41 6.58
C ASP A 168 -7.47 3.03 7.00
N ALA A 169 -8.38 2.48 6.21
CA ALA A 169 -8.94 1.15 6.51
C ALA A 169 -7.90 0.01 6.42
N ALA A 170 -6.83 0.17 5.63
CA ALA A 170 -5.72 -0.79 5.64
C ALA A 170 -4.97 -0.77 6.98
N ALA A 171 -4.79 0.41 7.60
CA ALA A 171 -4.20 0.52 8.93
C ALA A 171 -5.02 -0.25 9.98
N GLY A 172 -6.36 -0.21 9.87
CA GLY A 172 -7.26 -1.01 10.71
C GLY A 172 -7.02 -2.51 10.56
N LEU A 173 -6.89 -3.01 9.33
CA LEU A 173 -6.59 -4.42 9.06
C LEU A 173 -5.20 -4.83 9.60
N ILE A 174 -4.19 -3.99 9.44
CA ILE A 174 -2.85 -4.23 9.98
C ILE A 174 -2.93 -4.31 11.52
N ARG A 175 -3.61 -3.37 12.17
CA ARG A 175 -3.83 -3.38 13.62
C ARG A 175 -4.52 -4.66 14.09
N ASP A 176 -5.56 -5.10 13.40
CA ASP A 176 -6.27 -6.33 13.75
C ASP A 176 -5.33 -7.55 13.69
N GLY A 177 -4.45 -7.61 12.68
CA GLY A 177 -3.42 -8.64 12.56
C GLY A 177 -2.37 -8.57 13.69
N ILE A 178 -1.94 -7.36 14.09
CA ILE A 178 -1.03 -7.14 15.23
C ILE A 178 -1.69 -7.64 16.52
N HIS A 179 -2.95 -7.25 16.77
CA HIS A 179 -3.71 -7.68 17.94
C HIS A 179 -3.89 -9.20 17.99
N GLU A 180 -4.15 -9.86 16.84
CA GLU A 180 -4.22 -11.32 16.76
C GLU A 180 -2.92 -11.98 17.25
N ALA A 181 -1.77 -11.51 16.79
CA ALA A 181 -0.48 -12.08 17.16
C ALA A 181 -0.07 -11.74 18.61
N LEU A 182 -0.27 -10.50 19.07
CA LEU A 182 0.08 -10.08 20.43
C LEU A 182 -0.80 -10.74 21.48
N SER A 183 -2.12 -10.87 21.25
CA SER A 183 -3.03 -11.53 22.18
C SER A 183 -2.76 -13.03 22.35
N ALA A 184 -2.17 -13.67 21.33
CA ALA A 184 -1.71 -15.05 21.38
C ALA A 184 -0.29 -15.21 21.98
N SER A 185 0.38 -14.10 22.30
CA SER A 185 1.76 -14.07 22.82
C SER A 185 1.77 -13.99 24.36
N PRO A 186 2.92 -14.26 25.01
CA PRO A 186 3.08 -14.04 26.44
C PRO A 186 3.36 -12.58 26.80
N TYR A 187 3.47 -11.67 25.86
CA TYR A 187 3.85 -10.26 26.08
C TYR A 187 2.64 -9.35 26.27
N LYS A 188 2.86 -8.20 26.93
CA LYS A 188 1.81 -7.23 27.24
C LYS A 188 1.96 -5.97 26.39
N THR A 189 0.89 -5.53 25.75
CA THR A 189 0.85 -4.18 25.19
C THR A 189 0.77 -3.17 26.35
N LEU A 190 1.84 -2.37 26.52
CA LEU A 190 1.92 -1.33 27.56
C LEU A 190 1.10 -0.10 27.18
N ALA A 191 1.14 0.26 25.92
CA ALA A 191 0.38 1.36 25.34
C ALA A 191 0.28 1.18 23.82
N GLU A 192 -0.78 1.74 23.27
CA GLU A 192 -1.12 1.70 21.84
C GLU A 192 -1.39 3.11 21.33
N PHE A 193 -1.08 3.38 20.04
CA PHE A 193 -1.28 4.67 19.41
C PHE A 193 -1.59 4.54 17.93
N ASP A 194 -2.71 5.13 17.53
CA ASP A 194 -3.03 5.31 16.12
C ASP A 194 -2.37 6.60 15.64
N THR A 195 -1.44 6.49 14.68
CA THR A 195 -0.62 7.61 14.20
C THR A 195 -1.35 8.37 13.10
N PRO A 196 -1.89 9.57 13.38
CA PRO A 196 -2.59 10.34 12.36
C PRO A 196 -1.69 10.61 11.15
N ASP A 197 -2.25 10.41 9.95
CA ASP A 197 -1.59 10.63 8.66
C ASP A 197 -0.31 9.80 8.44
N TRP A 198 -0.14 8.70 9.22
CA TRP A 198 1.11 7.91 9.23
C TRP A 198 2.37 8.75 9.52
N ALA A 199 2.22 9.92 10.15
CA ALA A 199 3.26 10.93 10.26
C ALA A 199 4.37 10.52 11.25
N PRO A 200 5.64 10.30 10.79
CA PRO A 200 6.74 9.87 11.67
C PRO A 200 7.01 10.81 12.86
N PRO A 201 6.88 12.15 12.74
CA PRO A 201 7.04 13.03 13.89
C PRO A 201 6.03 12.79 15.02
N LYS A 202 4.77 12.41 14.70
CA LYS A 202 3.75 12.08 15.72
C LYS A 202 4.09 10.78 16.45
N ALA A 203 4.57 9.76 15.71
CA ALA A 203 5.06 8.53 16.31
C ALA A 203 6.29 8.79 17.23
N GLN A 204 7.21 9.65 16.80
CA GLN A 204 8.38 10.05 17.59
C GLN A 204 7.98 10.76 18.90
N GLU A 205 7.08 11.74 18.83
CA GLU A 205 6.60 12.48 19.99
C GLU A 205 5.91 11.54 20.99
N TRP A 206 5.00 10.70 20.51
CA TRP A 206 4.30 9.73 21.36
C TRP A 206 5.26 8.75 22.01
N THR A 207 6.21 8.19 21.25
CA THR A 207 7.22 7.26 21.78
C THR A 207 8.08 7.89 22.85
N ALA A 208 8.50 9.14 22.69
CA ALA A 208 9.25 9.87 23.72
C ALA A 208 8.48 9.96 25.05
N GLY A 209 7.17 10.17 24.98
CA GLY A 209 6.29 10.11 26.16
C GLY A 209 6.26 8.73 26.80
N GLN A 210 6.22 7.66 26.00
CA GLN A 210 6.19 6.29 26.53
C GLN A 210 7.54 5.87 27.12
N ILE A 211 8.66 6.31 26.56
CA ILE A 211 9.99 6.08 27.14
C ILE A 211 10.07 6.70 28.54
N THR A 212 9.54 7.91 28.71
CA THR A 212 9.48 8.57 30.02
C THR A 212 8.61 7.80 31.02
N ARG A 213 7.53 7.19 30.54
CA ARG A 213 6.55 6.48 31.38
C ARG A 213 7.01 5.08 31.78
N PHE A 214 7.55 4.33 30.85
CA PHE A 214 7.81 2.88 31.01
C PHE A 214 9.29 2.52 31.06
N GLY A 215 10.18 3.37 30.51
CA GLY A 215 11.63 3.14 30.55
C GLY A 215 12.03 1.74 30.10
N ASP A 216 12.72 1.03 31.01
CA ASP A 216 13.26 -0.32 30.75
C ASP A 216 12.22 -1.42 30.66
N GLU A 217 10.92 -1.12 30.95
CA GLU A 217 9.84 -2.09 30.73
C GLU A 217 9.55 -2.33 29.25
N ILE A 218 9.95 -1.41 28.36
CA ILE A 218 9.78 -1.53 26.91
C ILE A 218 10.79 -2.53 26.38
N LYS A 219 10.33 -3.71 26.00
CA LYS A 219 11.18 -4.80 25.45
C LYS A 219 11.05 -4.98 23.94
N GLY A 220 10.09 -4.33 23.31
CA GLY A 220 9.89 -4.30 21.89
C GLY A 220 8.89 -3.23 21.48
N ILE A 221 8.93 -2.84 20.22
CA ILE A 221 7.99 -1.89 19.62
C ILE A 221 7.45 -2.49 18.32
N VAL A 222 6.15 -2.77 18.28
CA VAL A 222 5.44 -3.13 17.06
C VAL A 222 5.02 -1.83 16.38
N ALA A 223 5.69 -1.48 15.29
CA ALA A 223 5.32 -0.34 14.45
C ALA A 223 4.74 -0.86 13.12
N ALA A 224 3.59 -0.34 12.74
CA ALA A 224 2.81 -0.81 11.60
C ALA A 224 3.45 -0.46 10.24
N ASN A 225 4.36 0.54 10.21
CA ASN A 225 5.17 0.82 9.01
C ASN A 225 6.54 1.39 9.36
N ASP A 226 7.40 1.54 8.36
CA ASP A 226 8.78 2.02 8.49
C ASP A 226 8.85 3.48 8.95
N GLY A 227 7.91 4.32 8.50
CA GLY A 227 7.86 5.72 8.93
C GLY A 227 7.62 5.84 10.43
N THR A 228 6.62 5.15 10.96
CA THR A 228 6.31 5.14 12.40
C THR A 228 7.40 4.44 13.20
N GLY A 229 7.98 3.35 12.67
CA GLY A 229 9.15 2.66 13.27
C GLY A 229 10.38 3.55 13.34
N GLY A 230 10.68 4.27 12.26
CA GLY A 230 11.78 5.26 12.22
C GLY A 230 11.58 6.40 13.22
N GLY A 231 10.34 6.88 13.39
CA GLY A 231 9.97 7.84 14.42
C GLY A 231 10.26 7.32 15.84
N ALA A 232 9.86 6.06 16.11
CA ALA A 232 10.16 5.43 17.40
C ALA A 232 11.67 5.29 17.65
N ILE A 233 12.43 4.85 16.64
CA ILE A 233 13.90 4.73 16.72
C ILE A 233 14.54 6.08 16.98
N ALA A 234 14.07 7.15 16.32
CA ALA A 234 14.57 8.50 16.55
C ALA A 234 14.32 8.95 18.00
N ALA A 235 13.15 8.65 18.58
CA ALA A 235 12.86 8.95 19.99
C ALA A 235 13.78 8.18 20.95
N LEU A 236 14.01 6.88 20.71
CA LEU A 236 14.90 6.04 21.51
C LEU A 236 16.34 6.57 21.50
N LYS A 237 16.85 6.93 20.31
CA LYS A 237 18.19 7.52 20.14
C LYS A 237 18.29 8.87 20.85
N ALA A 238 17.30 9.74 20.70
CA ALA A 238 17.26 11.05 21.36
C ALA A 238 17.23 10.94 22.90
N ALA A 239 16.57 9.91 23.43
CA ALA A 239 16.56 9.61 24.87
C ALA A 239 17.84 8.95 25.39
N GLY A 240 18.79 8.61 24.51
CA GLY A 240 20.05 7.97 24.88
C GLY A 240 19.90 6.53 25.36
N VAL A 241 18.86 5.82 24.89
CA VAL A 241 18.64 4.39 25.19
C VAL A 241 19.81 3.59 24.61
N LYS A 242 20.54 2.90 25.48
CA LYS A 242 21.76 2.16 25.09
C LYS A 242 21.45 0.80 24.48
N GLU A 243 20.49 0.09 25.05
CA GLU A 243 20.01 -1.19 24.56
C GLU A 243 18.71 -0.98 23.85
N MET A 244 18.78 -0.79 22.54
CA MET A 244 17.59 -0.52 21.70
C MET A 244 16.66 -1.74 21.73
N PRO A 245 15.39 -1.57 22.15
CA PRO A 245 14.40 -2.63 21.95
C PRO A 245 14.22 -2.85 20.46
N PRO A 246 13.94 -4.10 20.00
CA PRO A 246 13.66 -4.36 18.61
C PRO A 246 12.40 -3.58 18.16
N VAL A 247 12.52 -2.88 17.03
CA VAL A 247 11.44 -2.10 16.42
C VAL A 247 11.10 -2.72 15.08
N THR A 248 9.82 -2.92 14.81
CA THR A 248 9.35 -3.46 13.54
C THR A 248 9.04 -2.35 12.53
N GLY A 249 8.74 -2.73 11.31
CA GLY A 249 8.28 -1.85 10.25
C GLY A 249 7.57 -2.61 9.13
N ASN A 250 7.22 -1.90 8.09
CA ASN A 250 6.58 -2.39 6.88
C ASN A 250 6.83 -1.38 5.75
N ASP A 251 6.96 -1.82 4.52
CA ASP A 251 7.15 -1.13 3.24
C ASP A 251 8.56 -1.28 2.64
N ALA A 252 9.55 -1.77 3.40
CA ALA A 252 10.94 -1.94 2.97
C ALA A 252 11.52 -0.66 2.33
N THR A 253 11.24 0.50 2.95
CA THR A 253 11.78 1.79 2.49
C THR A 253 13.30 1.82 2.59
N ILE A 254 13.96 2.62 1.74
CA ILE A 254 15.43 2.76 1.77
C ILE A 254 15.92 3.10 3.18
N ALA A 255 15.24 4.01 3.88
CA ALA A 255 15.60 4.40 5.26
C ALA A 255 15.50 3.21 6.23
N ALA A 256 14.45 2.39 6.13
CA ALA A 256 14.30 1.21 6.98
C ALA A 256 15.33 0.12 6.65
N LEU A 257 15.61 -0.12 5.38
CA LEU A 257 16.68 -1.05 4.97
C LEU A 257 18.03 -0.62 5.55
N GLN A 258 18.33 0.68 5.54
CA GLN A 258 19.52 1.26 6.18
C GLN A 258 19.52 1.03 7.70
N LEU A 259 18.37 1.24 8.37
CA LEU A 259 18.23 0.99 9.81
C LEU A 259 18.35 -0.50 10.17
N ILE A 260 17.89 -1.42 9.31
CA ILE A 260 18.10 -2.87 9.49
C ILE A 260 19.58 -3.21 9.31
N ILE A 261 20.25 -2.63 8.32
CA ILE A 261 21.69 -2.82 8.05
C ILE A 261 22.56 -2.31 9.22
N SER A 262 22.16 -1.18 9.85
CA SER A 262 22.84 -0.66 11.05
C SER A 262 22.49 -1.42 12.34
N GLY A 263 21.42 -2.21 12.34
CA GLY A 263 20.89 -2.94 13.51
C GLY A 263 19.98 -2.12 14.42
N ASP A 264 19.54 -0.96 13.97
CA ASP A 264 18.62 -0.07 14.71
C ASP A 264 17.14 -0.49 14.55
N GLN A 265 16.77 -1.08 13.41
CA GLN A 265 15.46 -1.66 13.15
C GLN A 265 15.55 -3.16 13.04
N TYR A 266 14.60 -3.89 13.63
CA TYR A 266 14.63 -5.34 13.65
C TYR A 266 14.15 -5.98 12.34
N ASN A 267 12.99 -5.56 11.86
CA ASN A 267 12.40 -6.07 10.62
C ASN A 267 11.67 -4.99 9.84
N THR A 268 11.36 -5.31 8.60
CA THR A 268 10.33 -4.65 7.78
C THR A 268 9.57 -5.71 6.98
N ILE A 269 8.53 -5.33 6.28
CA ILE A 269 7.82 -6.17 5.32
C ILE A 269 8.17 -5.71 3.91
N SER A 270 8.66 -6.64 3.10
CA SER A 270 8.81 -6.42 1.67
C SER A 270 7.46 -6.46 0.99
N LYS A 271 7.08 -5.32 0.43
CA LYS A 271 5.90 -5.10 -0.41
C LYS A 271 6.37 -4.50 -1.74
N PRO A 272 6.89 -5.29 -2.69
CA PRO A 272 7.29 -4.72 -3.97
C PRO A 272 6.07 -4.15 -4.67
N SER A 273 5.86 -2.83 -4.50
CA SER A 273 4.65 -2.14 -4.94
C SER A 273 4.47 -2.13 -6.45
N GLU A 274 5.53 -2.37 -7.21
CA GLU A 274 5.49 -2.55 -8.67
C GLU A 274 4.54 -3.69 -9.08
N ILE A 275 4.45 -4.79 -8.30
CA ILE A 275 3.53 -5.90 -8.62
C ILE A 275 2.07 -5.50 -8.41
N VAL A 276 1.79 -4.70 -7.38
CA VAL A 276 0.44 -4.16 -7.11
C VAL A 276 0.09 -3.12 -8.18
N ALA A 277 1.03 -2.24 -8.51
CA ALA A 277 0.87 -1.23 -9.55
C ALA A 277 0.61 -1.87 -10.93
N ALA A 278 1.37 -2.91 -11.28
CA ALA A 278 1.14 -3.67 -12.51
C ALA A 278 -0.23 -4.39 -12.51
N ALA A 279 -0.64 -4.95 -11.37
CA ALA A 279 -1.96 -5.57 -11.24
C ALA A 279 -3.09 -4.53 -11.39
N ALA A 280 -2.92 -3.32 -10.83
CA ALA A 280 -3.86 -2.22 -11.02
C ALA A 280 -3.96 -1.77 -12.48
N ALA A 281 -2.84 -1.68 -13.19
CA ALA A 281 -2.82 -1.36 -14.62
C ALA A 281 -3.53 -2.43 -15.46
N ASN A 282 -3.27 -3.71 -15.18
CA ASN A 282 -3.96 -4.82 -15.82
C ASN A 282 -5.46 -4.80 -15.57
N ALA A 283 -5.88 -4.54 -14.31
CA ALA A 283 -7.28 -4.38 -13.96
C ALA A 283 -7.93 -3.21 -14.68
N ALA A 284 -7.23 -2.05 -14.75
CA ALA A 284 -7.72 -0.87 -15.46
C ALA A 284 -7.98 -1.16 -16.94
N VAL A 285 -7.05 -1.84 -17.62
CA VAL A 285 -7.21 -2.20 -19.03
C VAL A 285 -8.34 -3.20 -19.25
N LYS A 286 -8.52 -4.18 -18.36
CA LYS A 286 -9.69 -5.10 -18.40
C LYS A 286 -11.00 -4.34 -18.23
N LEU A 287 -11.10 -3.43 -17.24
CA LEU A 287 -12.30 -2.62 -17.04
C LEU A 287 -12.60 -1.70 -18.22
N LEU A 288 -11.58 -1.11 -18.85
CA LEU A 288 -11.75 -0.36 -20.11
C LEU A 288 -12.34 -1.22 -21.22
N LYS A 289 -12.05 -2.53 -21.25
CA LYS A 289 -12.62 -3.51 -22.21
C LYS A 289 -13.99 -4.03 -21.80
N GLY A 290 -14.54 -3.59 -20.68
CA GLY A 290 -15.76 -4.16 -20.14
C GLY A 290 -15.57 -5.59 -19.61
N GLU A 291 -14.32 -6.01 -19.41
CA GLU A 291 -13.97 -7.32 -18.87
C GLU A 291 -13.85 -7.23 -17.33
N LYS A 292 -14.10 -8.33 -16.64
CA LYS A 292 -13.88 -8.40 -15.19
C LYS A 292 -12.44 -8.77 -14.91
N PRO A 293 -11.72 -7.99 -14.04
CA PRO A 293 -10.42 -8.41 -13.54
C PRO A 293 -10.52 -9.73 -12.74
N GLU A 294 -9.44 -10.51 -12.72
CA GLU A 294 -9.37 -11.72 -11.90
C GLU A 294 -9.26 -11.34 -10.43
N ALA A 295 -10.16 -11.89 -9.61
CA ALA A 295 -10.15 -11.68 -8.16
C ALA A 295 -9.83 -13.00 -7.45
N THR A 296 -8.95 -12.93 -6.46
CA THR A 296 -8.62 -14.08 -5.58
C THR A 296 -9.36 -14.01 -4.25
N HIS A 297 -9.85 -12.83 -3.89
CA HIS A 297 -10.54 -12.53 -2.65
C HIS A 297 -11.74 -11.60 -2.91
N THR A 298 -12.55 -11.43 -1.88
CA THR A 298 -13.54 -10.36 -1.79
C THR A 298 -13.36 -9.68 -0.45
N LEU A 299 -13.12 -8.36 -0.46
CA LEU A 299 -12.98 -7.55 0.74
C LEU A 299 -13.96 -6.38 0.67
N TYR A 300 -14.76 -6.18 1.70
CA TYR A 300 -15.83 -5.16 1.73
C TYR A 300 -16.70 -5.20 0.46
N ASP A 301 -17.17 -6.39 0.10
CA ASP A 301 -17.97 -6.67 -1.10
C ASP A 301 -17.30 -6.27 -2.44
N THR A 302 -16.03 -5.89 -2.41
CA THR A 302 -15.23 -5.56 -3.60
C THR A 302 -14.40 -6.75 -4.05
N PRO A 303 -14.48 -7.17 -5.35
CA PRO A 303 -13.58 -8.18 -5.91
C PRO A 303 -12.12 -7.73 -5.77
N SER A 304 -11.27 -8.58 -5.20
CA SER A 304 -9.95 -8.16 -4.75
C SER A 304 -8.83 -9.10 -5.18
N GLN A 305 -7.65 -8.54 -5.42
CA GLN A 305 -6.40 -9.27 -5.54
C GLN A 305 -5.45 -8.83 -4.42
N LEU A 306 -5.11 -9.77 -3.54
CA LEU A 306 -4.23 -9.54 -2.39
C LEU A 306 -2.95 -10.35 -2.57
N PHE A 307 -1.81 -9.67 -2.47
CA PHE A 307 -0.49 -10.29 -2.55
C PHE A 307 0.04 -10.64 -1.16
N VAL A 308 0.82 -11.71 -1.10
CA VAL A 308 1.42 -12.17 0.16
C VAL A 308 2.70 -11.38 0.45
N PRO A 309 2.83 -10.80 1.64
CA PRO A 309 4.03 -10.05 2.05
C PRO A 309 5.16 -11.00 2.48
N ALA A 310 6.40 -10.48 2.53
CA ALA A 310 7.55 -11.19 3.06
C ALA A 310 8.21 -10.40 4.19
N VAL A 311 8.47 -11.07 5.33
CA VAL A 311 9.24 -10.48 6.45
C VAL A 311 10.71 -10.39 6.08
N VAL A 312 11.30 -9.21 6.25
CA VAL A 312 12.71 -8.92 5.99
C VAL A 312 13.41 -8.55 7.29
N THR A 313 14.49 -9.24 7.59
CA THR A 313 15.41 -8.96 8.70
C THR A 313 16.84 -8.88 8.17
N ALA A 314 17.81 -8.53 9.01
CA ALA A 314 19.22 -8.53 8.61
C ALA A 314 19.70 -9.90 8.08
N GLU A 315 19.04 -11.00 8.49
CA GLU A 315 19.45 -12.37 8.08
C GLU A 315 19.06 -12.68 6.63
N ASN A 316 17.97 -12.10 6.11
CA ASN A 316 17.47 -12.42 4.78
C ASN A 316 17.36 -11.21 3.84
N ILE A 317 17.73 -10.00 4.29
CA ILE A 317 17.63 -8.75 3.51
C ILE A 317 18.30 -8.86 2.13
N LYS A 318 19.47 -9.52 2.05
CA LYS A 318 20.16 -9.75 0.77
C LYS A 318 19.27 -10.50 -0.21
N ALA A 319 18.73 -11.64 0.23
CA ALA A 319 17.92 -12.53 -0.61
C ALA A 319 16.56 -11.92 -0.95
N GLU A 320 15.91 -11.25 0.04
CA GLU A 320 14.54 -10.76 -0.12
C GLU A 320 14.44 -9.42 -0.85
N ILE A 321 15.48 -8.59 -0.77
CA ILE A 321 15.49 -7.23 -1.36
C ILE A 321 16.42 -7.17 -2.56
N PHE A 322 17.71 -7.44 -2.36
CA PHE A 322 18.74 -7.15 -3.36
C PHE A 322 18.81 -8.22 -4.45
N ASP A 323 18.80 -9.50 -4.09
CA ASP A 323 18.83 -10.60 -5.07
C ASP A 323 17.54 -10.67 -5.91
N LYS A 324 16.41 -10.17 -5.37
CA LYS A 324 15.14 -10.02 -6.10
C LYS A 324 15.08 -8.72 -6.93
N GLY A 325 16.07 -7.82 -6.77
CA GLY A 325 16.11 -6.56 -7.52
C GLY A 325 15.06 -5.52 -7.10
N ILE A 326 14.52 -5.62 -5.88
CA ILE A 326 13.53 -4.67 -5.35
C ILE A 326 14.19 -3.31 -5.13
N ASN A 327 15.38 -3.29 -4.52
CA ASN A 327 16.24 -2.10 -4.41
C ASN A 327 17.65 -2.44 -4.87
N LYS A 328 18.36 -1.43 -5.36
CA LYS A 328 19.76 -1.58 -5.76
C LYS A 328 20.70 -1.30 -4.59
N PRO A 329 21.80 -2.05 -4.47
CA PRO A 329 22.80 -1.79 -3.42
C PRO A 329 23.31 -0.34 -3.41
N GLU A 330 23.47 0.28 -4.58
CA GLU A 330 23.97 1.66 -4.73
C GLU A 330 23.03 2.72 -4.12
N GLU A 331 21.75 2.41 -4.00
CA GLU A 331 20.74 3.30 -3.42
C GLU A 331 20.69 3.20 -1.89
N VAL A 332 20.94 2.02 -1.36
CA VAL A 332 20.80 1.70 0.07
C VAL A 332 22.14 1.78 0.80
N CYS A 333 23.19 1.20 0.19
CA CYS A 333 24.52 0.99 0.81
C CYS A 333 25.42 2.22 0.72
N THR A 334 24.89 3.39 1.02
CA THR A 334 25.60 4.69 0.91
C THR A 334 26.14 5.14 2.26
N GLY A 335 27.19 5.97 2.25
CA GLY A 335 27.72 6.60 3.47
C GLY A 335 28.08 5.61 4.57
N GLU A 336 27.54 5.82 5.77
CA GLU A 336 27.79 5.01 6.96
C GLU A 336 27.24 3.56 6.87
N TYR A 337 26.30 3.28 5.96
CA TYR A 337 25.71 1.96 5.80
C TYR A 337 26.56 0.99 4.94
N ALA A 338 27.56 1.50 4.22
CA ALA A 338 28.38 0.71 3.32
C ALA A 338 29.10 -0.47 4.03
N ASP A 339 29.62 -0.24 5.26
CA ASP A 339 30.27 -1.27 6.04
C ASP A 339 29.30 -2.37 6.52
N GLY A 340 28.09 -1.97 6.91
CA GLY A 340 27.01 -2.89 7.24
C GLY A 340 26.63 -3.77 6.05
N CYS A 341 26.48 -3.18 4.88
CA CYS A 341 26.18 -3.88 3.64
C CYS A 341 27.26 -4.93 3.29
N ARG A 342 28.53 -4.60 3.46
CA ARG A 342 29.64 -5.56 3.25
C ARG A 342 29.57 -6.73 4.23
N LYS A 343 29.27 -6.46 5.52
CA LYS A 343 29.11 -7.52 6.54
C LYS A 343 27.96 -8.46 6.23
N LEU A 344 26.87 -7.96 5.63
CA LEU A 344 25.71 -8.75 5.23
C LEU A 344 25.87 -9.37 3.82
N GLY A 345 27.02 -9.15 3.15
CA GLY A 345 27.28 -9.71 1.81
C GLY A 345 26.41 -9.11 0.69
N ILE A 346 25.87 -7.92 0.90
CA ILE A 346 25.03 -7.22 -0.08
C ILE A 346 25.93 -6.64 -1.19
N MET A 347 27.09 -6.14 -0.83
CA MET A 347 28.11 -5.64 -1.76
C MET A 347 29.50 -6.18 -1.37
N GLN A 348 30.45 -6.11 -2.32
CA GLN A 348 31.86 -6.54 -2.10
C GLN A 348 32.65 -5.52 -1.30
#